data_7c8009e3df1dd7d2b32878fd6a62067d
#
_entry.id   7c8009e3df1dd7d2b32878fd6a62067d
#
_cell.length_a   1.000
_cell.length_b   1.000
_cell.length_c   1.000
_cell.angle_alpha   90.00
_cell.angle_beta   90.00
_cell.angle_gamma   90.00
#
_symmetry.space_group_name_H-M   'P 1'
#
loop_
_entity.id
_entity.type
_entity.pdbx_description
1 polymer ?
#
loop_
_entity_poly.entity_id
_entity_poly.type
_entity_poly.pdbx_seq_one_letter_code
_entity_poly.pdbx_strand_id
1 'polypeptide(L)'
;DHHDSFNGRLLNPGHGIEAMWFMIDIGVRKNDQALINKATQTILTILEYSWDEKYGGIFYFMDSKGHPPQQLEWDQKLWWVHLETLVALAKAYEQTENPEILIWYTKVHEYAWSHFSDPENGEWFGYLNRQGEGLLNLIIIIYQNKRK
;
A
#
# COMPACT_ATOMS: atom_id res chain seq x y z
N ASP A 1 -9.88 -12.08 24.51
CA ASP A 1 -9.68 -12.03 23.06
C ASP A 1 -10.45 -10.86 22.48
N HIS A 2 -9.73 -9.87 21.91
CA HIS A 2 -10.34 -8.67 21.33
C HIS A 2 -10.60 -8.81 19.82
N HIS A 3 -10.56 -10.02 19.28
CA HIS A 3 -10.70 -10.28 17.83
C HIS A 3 -12.02 -9.81 17.21
N ASP A 4 -13.07 -9.64 18.01
CA ASP A 4 -14.37 -9.15 17.55
C ASP A 4 -14.59 -7.65 17.79
N SER A 5 -13.64 -6.96 18.43
CA SER A 5 -13.68 -5.51 18.57
C SER A 5 -13.29 -4.83 17.26
N PHE A 6 -13.67 -3.57 17.07
CA PHE A 6 -13.25 -2.77 15.93
C PHE A 6 -11.73 -2.71 15.79
N ASN A 7 -11.01 -2.50 16.90
CA ASN A 7 -9.55 -2.46 16.89
C ASN A 7 -8.92 -3.82 16.59
N GLY A 8 -9.53 -4.91 17.04
CA GLY A 8 -9.03 -6.27 16.81
C GLY A 8 -9.25 -6.76 15.37
N ARG A 9 -10.17 -6.14 14.63
CA ARG A 9 -10.44 -6.45 13.22
C ARG A 9 -9.80 -5.49 12.24
N LEU A 10 -9.25 -4.38 12.74
CA LEU A 10 -8.64 -3.36 11.88
C LEU A 10 -7.38 -3.90 11.20
N LEU A 11 -7.35 -3.82 9.89
CA LEU A 11 -6.20 -4.14 9.06
C LEU A 11 -5.66 -2.86 8.41
N ASN A 12 -4.33 -2.71 8.42
CA ASN A 12 -3.63 -1.66 7.67
C ASN A 12 -2.75 -2.33 6.60
N PRO A 13 -3.24 -2.40 5.36
CA PRO A 13 -2.51 -3.06 4.27
C PRO A 13 -1.11 -2.48 4.04
N GLY A 14 -0.97 -1.16 4.06
CA GLY A 14 0.32 -0.49 3.86
C GLY A 14 1.38 -0.93 4.85
N HIS A 15 1.10 -0.87 6.15
CA HIS A 15 2.03 -1.34 7.18
C HIS A 15 2.27 -2.85 7.12
N GLY A 16 1.23 -3.63 6.72
CA GLY A 16 1.40 -5.07 6.52
C GLY A 16 2.42 -5.37 5.42
N ILE A 17 2.32 -4.69 4.28
CA ILE A 17 3.24 -4.84 3.14
C ILE A 17 4.65 -4.34 3.52
N GLU A 18 4.74 -3.18 4.16
CA GLU A 18 6.00 -2.62 4.66
C GLU A 18 6.72 -3.61 5.59
N ALA A 19 6.02 -4.17 6.56
CA ALA A 19 6.59 -5.19 7.44
C ALA A 19 7.11 -6.41 6.67
N MET A 20 6.44 -6.81 5.59
CA MET A 20 6.86 -7.98 4.82
C MET A 20 8.14 -7.75 4.01
N TRP A 21 8.37 -6.57 3.45
CA TRP A 21 9.65 -6.35 2.78
C TRP A 21 10.81 -6.24 3.78
N PHE A 22 10.60 -5.74 5.01
CA PHE A 22 11.58 -5.88 6.08
C PHE A 22 11.89 -7.36 6.38
N MET A 23 10.85 -8.22 6.38
CA MET A 23 11.05 -9.66 6.58
C MET A 23 11.82 -10.32 5.42
N ILE A 24 11.63 -9.87 4.18
CA ILE A 24 12.45 -10.30 3.03
C ILE A 24 13.92 -9.93 3.27
N ASP A 25 14.22 -8.69 3.67
CA ASP A 25 15.59 -8.25 3.95
C ASP A 25 16.25 -9.08 5.08
N ILE A 26 15.49 -9.44 6.10
CA ILE A 26 15.96 -10.33 7.18
C ILE A 26 16.23 -11.73 6.63
N GLY A 27 15.32 -12.25 5.79
CA GLY A 27 15.48 -13.55 5.14
C GLY A 27 16.74 -13.62 4.28
N VAL A 28 17.00 -12.60 3.48
CA VAL A 28 18.22 -12.47 2.67
C VAL A 28 19.48 -12.49 3.54
N ARG A 29 19.52 -11.67 4.59
CA ARG A 29 20.67 -11.61 5.52
C ARG A 29 20.93 -12.91 6.25
N LYS A 30 19.88 -13.70 6.49
CA LYS A 30 19.95 -15.00 7.19
C LYS A 30 20.07 -16.20 6.26
N ASN A 31 20.03 -16.01 4.94
CA ASN A 31 19.90 -17.05 3.93
C ASN A 31 18.68 -17.97 4.22
N ASP A 32 17.56 -17.38 4.66
CA ASP A 32 16.33 -18.10 5.00
C ASP A 32 15.29 -17.94 3.87
N GLN A 33 15.34 -18.84 2.90
CA GLN A 33 14.41 -18.83 1.77
C GLN A 33 12.96 -19.10 2.18
N ALA A 34 12.74 -19.86 3.26
CA ALA A 34 11.39 -20.12 3.75
C ALA A 34 10.73 -18.84 4.26
N LEU A 35 11.49 -17.99 4.96
CA LEU A 35 11.03 -16.69 5.42
C LEU A 35 10.72 -15.75 4.24
N ILE A 36 11.61 -15.70 3.23
CA ILE A 36 11.42 -14.92 2.01
C ILE A 36 10.13 -15.33 1.30
N ASN A 37 9.95 -16.63 1.07
CA ASN A 37 8.77 -17.15 0.40
C ASN A 37 7.48 -16.85 1.18
N LYS A 38 7.52 -16.97 2.51
CA LYS A 38 6.38 -16.66 3.38
C LYS A 38 6.02 -15.18 3.33
N ALA A 39 7.01 -14.30 3.41
CA ALA A 39 6.79 -12.85 3.32
C ALA A 39 6.23 -12.46 1.95
N THR A 40 6.79 -13.00 0.86
CA THR A 40 6.31 -12.79 -0.50
C THR A 40 4.83 -13.21 -0.65
N GLN A 41 4.48 -14.41 -0.21
CA GLN A 41 3.09 -14.87 -0.27
C GLN A 41 2.15 -14.00 0.56
N THR A 42 2.63 -13.48 1.70
CA THR A 42 1.84 -12.58 2.52
C THR A 42 1.57 -11.24 1.81
N ILE A 43 2.57 -10.68 1.09
CA ILE A 43 2.38 -9.48 0.26
C ILE A 43 1.28 -9.72 -0.77
N LEU A 44 1.33 -10.81 -1.51
CA LEU A 44 0.33 -11.15 -2.54
C LEU A 44 -1.07 -11.27 -1.92
N THR A 45 -1.19 -11.98 -0.81
CA THR A 45 -2.46 -12.12 -0.08
C THR A 45 -3.03 -10.77 0.39
N ILE A 46 -2.17 -9.88 0.90
CA ILE A 46 -2.60 -8.53 1.31
C ILE A 46 -3.10 -7.75 0.10
N LEU A 47 -2.42 -7.83 -1.04
CA LEU A 47 -2.81 -7.12 -2.26
C LEU A 47 -4.15 -7.62 -2.81
N GLU A 48 -4.35 -8.93 -2.91
CA GLU A 48 -5.63 -9.52 -3.31
C GLU A 48 -6.79 -9.04 -2.44
N TYR A 49 -6.56 -8.95 -1.12
CA TYR A 49 -7.57 -8.54 -0.16
C TYR A 49 -7.83 -7.03 -0.15
N SER A 50 -6.80 -6.20 -0.39
CA SER A 50 -6.86 -4.75 -0.18
C SER A 50 -6.96 -3.91 -1.45
N TRP A 51 -6.92 -4.52 -2.62
CA TRP A 51 -7.10 -3.80 -3.87
C TRP A 51 -8.57 -3.42 -4.10
N ASP A 52 -8.83 -2.17 -4.44
CA ASP A 52 -10.18 -1.73 -4.83
C ASP A 52 -10.47 -2.15 -6.27
N GLU A 53 -11.22 -3.23 -6.47
CA GLU A 53 -11.55 -3.75 -7.80
C GLU A 53 -12.41 -2.78 -8.64
N LYS A 54 -13.06 -1.82 -8.00
CA LYS A 54 -13.92 -0.86 -8.71
C LYS A 54 -13.17 0.37 -9.22
N TYR A 55 -12.26 0.92 -8.41
CA TYR A 55 -11.59 2.18 -8.70
C TYR A 55 -10.08 2.06 -8.75
N GLY A 56 -9.55 0.90 -8.46
CA GLY A 56 -8.12 0.69 -8.34
C GLY A 56 -7.52 1.24 -7.03
N GLY A 57 -6.24 0.96 -6.84
CA GLY A 57 -5.49 1.38 -5.66
C GLY A 57 -5.76 0.54 -4.42
N ILE A 58 -4.90 0.72 -3.42
CA ILE A 58 -4.92 -0.04 -2.17
C ILE A 58 -5.67 0.76 -1.12
N PHE A 59 -6.64 0.15 -0.45
CA PHE A 59 -7.36 0.77 0.67
C PHE A 59 -6.42 1.09 1.84
N TYR A 60 -6.66 2.21 2.51
CA TYR A 60 -5.87 2.60 3.68
C TYR A 60 -6.12 1.70 4.88
N PHE A 61 -7.39 1.48 5.21
CA PHE A 61 -7.78 0.54 6.26
C PHE A 61 -8.85 -0.43 5.77
N MET A 62 -8.89 -1.61 6.37
CA MET A 62 -9.90 -2.63 6.13
C MET A 62 -10.31 -3.30 7.43
N ASP A 63 -11.44 -3.98 7.42
CA ASP A 63 -11.92 -4.82 8.52
C ASP A 63 -11.80 -6.29 8.13
N SER A 64 -11.21 -7.13 8.97
CA SER A 64 -10.96 -8.55 8.68
C SER A 64 -12.25 -9.38 8.44
N LYS A 65 -13.41 -8.85 8.78
CA LYS A 65 -14.72 -9.45 8.53
C LYS A 65 -15.52 -8.73 7.43
N GLY A 66 -14.90 -7.75 6.75
CA GLY A 66 -15.54 -7.01 5.67
C GLY A 66 -16.55 -5.97 6.10
N HIS A 67 -16.57 -5.60 7.38
CA HIS A 67 -17.39 -4.46 7.84
C HIS A 67 -16.69 -3.14 7.49
N PRO A 68 -17.41 -2.03 7.37
CA PRO A 68 -16.78 -0.72 7.25
C PRO A 68 -15.92 -0.43 8.50
N PRO A 69 -14.64 -0.05 8.32
CA PRO A 69 -13.82 0.43 9.43
C PRO A 69 -14.41 1.68 10.08
N GLN A 70 -14.03 1.96 11.34
CA GLN A 70 -14.42 3.19 12.03
C GLN A 70 -13.65 4.43 11.56
N GLN A 71 -12.50 4.23 10.95
CA GLN A 71 -11.68 5.31 10.41
C GLN A 71 -12.41 5.93 9.22
N LEU A 72 -12.70 7.24 9.29
CA LEU A 72 -13.44 7.94 8.23
C LEU A 72 -12.69 7.95 6.90
N GLU A 73 -11.37 7.89 6.96
CA GLU A 73 -10.46 7.86 5.81
C GLU A 73 -10.13 6.45 5.29
N TRP A 74 -10.86 5.42 5.72
CA TRP A 74 -10.53 4.02 5.41
C TRP A 74 -10.45 3.70 3.92
N ASP A 75 -11.25 4.35 3.10
CA ASP A 75 -11.32 4.11 1.65
C ASP A 75 -10.43 5.06 0.83
N GLN A 76 -9.69 5.95 1.48
CA GLN A 76 -8.73 6.80 0.81
C GLN A 76 -7.53 5.98 0.28
N LYS A 77 -6.86 6.53 -0.71
CA LYS A 77 -5.63 5.96 -1.28
C LYS A 77 -4.47 6.87 -0.90
N LEU A 78 -3.43 6.29 -0.32
CA LEU A 78 -2.26 7.02 0.14
C LEU A 78 -1.04 6.72 -0.73
N TRP A 79 -0.30 7.77 -1.10
CA TRP A 79 0.88 7.65 -1.97
C TRP A 79 1.94 6.70 -1.40
N TRP A 80 2.23 6.81 -0.12
CA TRP A 80 3.26 6.02 0.53
C TRP A 80 2.93 4.51 0.55
N VAL A 81 1.67 4.15 0.71
CA VAL A 81 1.22 2.75 0.66
C VAL A 81 1.56 2.11 -0.69
N HIS A 82 1.36 2.87 -1.79
CA HIS A 82 1.66 2.38 -3.13
C HIS A 82 3.17 2.30 -3.38
N LEU A 83 3.96 3.27 -2.91
CA LEU A 83 5.42 3.23 -3.04
C LEU A 83 6.04 2.10 -2.21
N GLU A 84 5.62 1.90 -0.95
CA GLU A 84 6.06 0.77 -0.13
C GLU A 84 5.70 -0.58 -0.78
N THR A 85 4.54 -0.64 -1.43
CA THR A 85 4.12 -1.82 -2.19
C THR A 85 5.05 -2.09 -3.37
N LEU A 86 5.42 -1.07 -4.13
CA LEU A 86 6.37 -1.23 -5.24
C LEU A 86 7.75 -1.68 -4.76
N VAL A 87 8.23 -1.14 -3.65
CA VAL A 87 9.49 -1.60 -3.00
C VAL A 87 9.38 -3.05 -2.60
N ALA A 88 8.27 -3.44 -1.94
CA ALA A 88 8.05 -4.81 -1.51
C ALA A 88 8.00 -5.80 -2.68
N LEU A 89 7.27 -5.45 -3.76
CA LEU A 89 7.17 -6.28 -4.95
C LEU A 89 8.50 -6.39 -5.69
N ALA A 90 9.27 -5.30 -5.81
CA ALA A 90 10.60 -5.34 -6.43
C ALA A 90 11.55 -6.28 -5.68
N LYS A 91 11.61 -6.17 -4.33
CA LYS A 91 12.43 -7.04 -3.48
C LYS A 91 11.97 -8.50 -3.56
N ALA A 92 10.65 -8.74 -3.53
CA ALA A 92 10.10 -10.09 -3.64
C ALA A 92 10.44 -10.73 -5.00
N TYR A 93 10.34 -9.97 -6.10
CA TYR A 93 10.69 -10.46 -7.42
C TYR A 93 12.18 -10.80 -7.56
N GLU A 94 13.05 -9.92 -7.05
CA GLU A 94 14.50 -10.17 -7.05
C GLU A 94 14.88 -11.48 -6.36
N GLN A 95 14.13 -11.90 -5.34
CA GLN A 95 14.44 -13.09 -4.55
C GLN A 95 13.69 -14.36 -5.00
N THR A 96 12.61 -14.24 -5.77
CA THR A 96 11.73 -15.38 -6.08
C THR A 96 11.48 -15.59 -7.57
N GLU A 97 11.71 -14.58 -8.39
CA GLU A 97 11.39 -14.56 -9.83
C GLU A 97 9.93 -14.97 -10.15
N ASN A 98 9.02 -14.83 -9.16
CA ASN A 98 7.61 -15.20 -9.33
C ASN A 98 6.92 -14.22 -10.31
N PRO A 99 6.38 -14.69 -11.45
CA PRO A 99 5.77 -13.84 -12.47
C PRO A 99 4.51 -13.09 -11.99
N GLU A 100 3.79 -13.61 -11.00
CA GLU A 100 2.63 -12.96 -10.42
C GLU A 100 2.98 -11.61 -9.78
N ILE A 101 4.19 -11.49 -9.23
CA ILE A 101 4.70 -10.24 -8.67
C ILE A 101 4.82 -9.16 -9.73
N LEU A 102 5.24 -9.49 -10.94
CA LEU A 102 5.33 -8.53 -12.04
C LEU A 102 3.94 -8.01 -12.47
N ILE A 103 2.93 -8.87 -12.43
CA ILE A 103 1.55 -8.48 -12.71
C ILE A 103 1.09 -7.43 -11.70
N TRP A 104 1.30 -7.70 -10.41
CA TRP A 104 0.97 -6.76 -9.34
C TRP A 104 1.82 -5.49 -9.40
N TYR A 105 3.12 -5.61 -9.68
CA TYR A 105 4.01 -4.46 -9.82
C TYR A 105 3.50 -3.50 -10.90
N THR A 106 3.19 -4.03 -12.09
CA THR A 106 2.67 -3.23 -13.19
C THR A 106 1.34 -2.55 -12.81
N LYS A 107 0.41 -3.30 -12.23
CA LYS A 107 -0.90 -2.81 -11.80
C LYS A 107 -0.78 -1.66 -10.78
N VAL A 108 0.07 -1.82 -9.77
CA VAL A 108 0.30 -0.80 -8.73
C VAL A 108 1.06 0.41 -9.29
N HIS A 109 2.07 0.17 -10.13
CA HIS A 109 2.86 1.23 -10.77
C HIS A 109 1.98 2.11 -11.66
N GLU A 110 1.20 1.52 -12.56
CA GLU A 110 0.30 2.26 -13.45
C GLU A 110 -0.70 3.10 -12.63
N TYR A 111 -1.29 2.52 -11.59
CA TYR A 111 -2.19 3.26 -10.71
C TYR A 111 -1.47 4.43 -10.03
N ALA A 112 -0.31 4.20 -9.42
CA ALA A 112 0.39 5.21 -8.67
C ALA A 112 0.78 6.41 -9.54
N TRP A 113 1.35 6.18 -10.72
CA TRP A 113 1.77 7.24 -11.62
C TRP A 113 0.62 8.00 -12.28
N SER A 114 -0.50 7.32 -12.55
CA SER A 114 -1.65 7.97 -13.19
C SER A 114 -2.51 8.79 -12.24
N HIS A 115 -2.49 8.50 -10.92
CA HIS A 115 -3.40 9.14 -9.97
C HIS A 115 -2.70 10.05 -8.96
N PHE A 116 -1.49 9.70 -8.50
CA PHE A 116 -0.79 10.53 -7.51
C PHE A 116 0.04 11.65 -8.13
N SER A 117 0.46 11.53 -9.38
CA SER A 117 1.23 12.58 -10.04
C SER A 117 0.41 13.85 -10.22
N ASP A 118 0.95 14.98 -9.76
CA ASP A 118 0.39 16.32 -10.01
C ASP A 118 1.22 17.00 -11.12
N PRO A 119 0.76 16.97 -12.36
CA PRO A 119 1.50 17.53 -13.49
C PRO A 119 1.56 19.06 -13.46
N GLU A 120 0.67 19.72 -12.74
CA GLU A 120 0.65 21.19 -12.65
C GLU A 120 1.72 21.72 -11.71
N ASN A 121 1.99 21.01 -10.60
CA ASN A 121 2.92 21.45 -9.58
C ASN A 121 4.23 20.63 -9.54
N GLY A 122 4.32 19.54 -10.31
CA GLY A 122 5.51 18.67 -10.35
C GLY A 122 5.74 17.87 -9.06
N GLU A 123 4.67 17.67 -8.27
CA GLU A 123 4.68 16.97 -6.99
C GLU A 123 3.73 15.77 -7.05
N TRP A 124 3.53 15.10 -5.91
CA TRP A 124 2.55 14.02 -5.78
C TRP A 124 1.48 14.40 -4.77
N PHE A 125 0.21 14.03 -5.05
CA PHE A 125 -0.86 14.10 -4.07
C PHE A 125 -0.57 13.14 -2.93
N GLY A 126 -0.66 13.60 -1.69
CA GLY A 126 -0.46 12.73 -0.53
C GLY A 126 -1.62 11.76 -0.33
N TYR A 127 -2.83 12.22 -0.64
CA TYR A 127 -4.07 11.50 -0.42
C TYR A 127 -5.00 11.68 -1.64
N LEU A 128 -5.63 10.57 -2.03
CA LEU A 128 -6.71 10.56 -3.01
C LEU A 128 -7.98 10.08 -2.32
N ASN A 129 -9.14 10.53 -2.81
CA ASN A 129 -10.40 9.90 -2.44
C ASN A 129 -10.48 8.47 -3.01
N ARG A 130 -11.56 7.74 -2.72
CA ARG A 130 -11.74 6.38 -3.21
C ARG A 130 -11.71 6.29 -4.73
N GLN A 131 -12.21 7.32 -5.43
CA GLN A 131 -12.27 7.40 -6.90
C GLN A 131 -10.91 7.67 -7.56
N GLY A 132 -9.88 7.97 -6.77
CA GLY A 132 -8.54 8.27 -7.29
C GLY A 132 -8.31 9.75 -7.59
N GLU A 133 -9.17 10.65 -7.08
CA GLU A 133 -9.03 12.08 -7.28
C GLU A 133 -8.26 12.72 -6.11
N GLY A 134 -7.35 13.66 -6.43
CA GLY A 134 -6.53 14.33 -5.43
C GLY A 134 -7.34 15.13 -4.40
N LEU A 135 -7.03 14.93 -3.12
CA LEU A 135 -7.62 15.72 -2.04
C LEU A 135 -6.81 16.99 -1.85
N LEU A 136 -7.24 18.08 -2.49
CA LEU A 136 -6.56 19.38 -2.55
C LEU A 136 -6.27 20.04 -1.18
N ASN A 137 -6.93 19.63 -0.12
CA ASN A 137 -6.83 20.30 1.19
C ASN A 137 -5.52 20.02 1.95
N LEU A 138 -4.68 19.08 1.52
CA LEU A 138 -3.42 18.73 2.21
C LEU A 138 -2.17 19.31 1.53
N ILE A 139 -2.23 19.69 0.25
CA ILE A 139 -1.09 20.30 -0.47
C ILE A 139 -0.77 21.69 0.10
N ILE A 140 -1.76 22.42 0.57
CA ILE A 140 -1.61 23.82 1.06
C ILE A 140 -0.71 23.91 2.30
N ILE A 141 -0.65 22.88 3.16
CA ILE A 141 0.12 22.93 4.41
C ILE A 141 1.62 22.78 4.16
N ILE A 142 2.03 22.03 3.16
CA ILE A 142 3.47 21.81 2.84
C ILE A 142 4.04 23.04 2.11
N TYR A 143 3.26 23.68 1.26
CA TYR A 143 3.73 24.84 0.47
C TYR A 143 3.85 26.14 1.27
N GLN A 144 3.03 26.35 2.30
CA GLN A 144 3.11 27.57 3.12
C GLN A 144 4.35 27.59 4.04
N ASN A 145 4.93 26.44 4.35
CA ASN A 145 6.15 26.35 5.18
C ASN A 145 7.46 26.55 4.39
N LYS A 146 7.44 26.58 3.06
CA LYS A 146 8.64 26.85 2.23
C LYS A 146 8.83 28.33 1.86
N ARG A 147 7.92 29.22 2.30
CA ARG A 147 8.00 30.68 2.00
C ARG A 147 8.30 31.56 3.23
N LYS A 148 8.97 31.02 4.24
CA LYS A 148 9.52 31.83 5.34
C LYS A 148 11.02 31.67 5.43
#